data_c2fb0793186e557bc3cc05b296115e12
#
_entry.id   c2fb0793186e557bc3cc05b296115e12
#
_cell.length_a   1.000
_cell.length_b   1.000
_cell.length_c   1.000
_cell.angle_alpha   90.00
_cell.angle_beta   90.00
_cell.angle_gamma   90.00
#
_symmetry.space_group_name_H-M   'P 1'
#
loop_
_entity.id
_entity.type
_entity.pdbx_description
1 polymer ?
#
loop_
_entity_poly.entity_id
_entity_poly.type
_entity_poly.pdbx_seq_one_letter_code
_entity_poly.pdbx_strand_id
1 'polypeptide(L)'
;IVAVQSTSNSGKQIIDVHSDLIGDTDMSFVDTLPLDVDVLFLCMGHGKSRAFLSENNVRAKIIDLGNDFRLHRDSDFGGRHFVYGLRDFFASEIEKADSIANPGCFATALQMALLPLAKASLLVGDVNITAITGSTGAGQALSAGTHFSLRENNISTYKSFTHQHLSEVIESIKRLQPSFCDELNFIPYKGDFTRGIFATLHTVYNGDIETVKNIYKNYYLNSPFVHITDDEVYLKQVVNTNKCILKIEQHGKHLMITSVIDNLLKGAAGQAVENMNLMFKLDPKAGLRLKPSAF
;
A
#
# COMPACT_ATOMS: atom_id res chain seq x y z
N ILE A 1 -7.16 -19.40 7.04
CA ILE A 1 -7.40 -18.57 8.25
C ILE A 1 -7.87 -19.50 9.36
N VAL A 2 -7.22 -19.47 10.53
CA VAL A 2 -7.57 -20.35 11.66
C VAL A 2 -8.37 -19.62 12.74
N ALA A 3 -8.22 -18.31 12.87
CA ALA A 3 -8.99 -17.46 13.79
C ALA A 3 -9.05 -16.01 13.30
N VAL A 4 -10.14 -15.33 13.68
CA VAL A 4 -10.30 -13.88 13.50
C VAL A 4 -10.70 -13.30 14.85
N GLN A 5 -9.81 -12.48 15.43
CA GLN A 5 -10.06 -11.88 16.74
C GLN A 5 -10.79 -10.55 16.60
N SER A 6 -11.83 -10.37 17.42
CA SER A 6 -12.49 -9.09 17.62
C SER A 6 -13.16 -9.04 18.99
N THR A 7 -12.70 -8.16 19.87
CA THR A 7 -13.30 -7.99 21.20
C THR A 7 -14.75 -7.50 21.15
N SER A 8 -15.08 -6.63 20.20
CA SER A 8 -16.43 -6.06 20.06
C SER A 8 -17.43 -7.00 19.36
N ASN A 9 -16.95 -8.01 18.62
CA ASN A 9 -17.78 -8.93 17.86
C ASN A 9 -17.58 -10.41 18.27
N SER A 10 -16.88 -10.68 19.40
CA SER A 10 -16.64 -12.04 19.86
C SER A 10 -17.94 -12.84 19.96
N GLY A 11 -17.91 -14.06 19.46
CA GLY A 11 -19.06 -14.98 19.40
C GLY A 11 -20.02 -14.78 18.23
N LYS A 12 -19.98 -13.65 17.50
CA LYS A 12 -20.78 -13.47 16.29
C LYS A 12 -20.14 -14.22 15.11
N GLN A 13 -20.96 -14.67 14.19
CA GLN A 13 -20.44 -15.18 12.91
C GLN A 13 -19.77 -14.04 12.12
N ILE A 14 -18.73 -14.35 11.34
CA ILE A 14 -18.04 -13.37 10.52
C ILE A 14 -19.00 -12.73 9.52
N ILE A 15 -19.91 -13.52 8.97
CA ILE A 15 -20.93 -13.07 8.01
C ILE A 15 -21.94 -12.08 8.61
N ASP A 16 -22.14 -12.06 9.93
CA ASP A 16 -23.02 -11.07 10.59
C ASP A 16 -22.42 -9.64 10.54
N VAL A 17 -21.10 -9.54 10.38
CA VAL A 17 -20.37 -8.26 10.31
C VAL A 17 -19.90 -7.97 8.87
N HIS A 18 -19.53 -9.01 8.14
CA HIS A 18 -19.05 -8.99 6.76
C HIS A 18 -19.99 -9.82 5.89
N SER A 19 -21.17 -9.24 5.58
CA SER A 19 -22.24 -9.93 4.84
C SER A 19 -21.86 -10.32 3.41
N ASP A 20 -20.81 -9.72 2.85
CA ASP A 20 -20.21 -10.07 1.57
C ASP A 20 -19.49 -11.42 1.57
N LEU A 21 -19.28 -12.04 2.75
CA LEU A 21 -18.70 -13.37 2.91
C LEU A 21 -19.75 -14.47 3.11
N ILE A 22 -21.04 -14.20 2.85
CA ILE A 22 -22.10 -15.23 2.89
C ILE A 22 -21.77 -16.33 1.88
N GLY A 23 -21.70 -17.57 2.40
CA GLY A 23 -21.34 -18.76 1.61
C GLY A 23 -19.84 -19.05 1.52
N ASP A 24 -18.99 -18.16 1.99
CA ASP A 24 -17.52 -18.34 1.94
C ASP A 24 -16.95 -18.85 3.29
N THR A 25 -17.65 -18.62 4.40
CA THR A 25 -17.17 -19.03 5.73
C THR A 25 -18.30 -19.20 6.76
N ASP A 26 -18.13 -20.17 7.66
CA ASP A 26 -18.96 -20.39 8.85
C ASP A 26 -18.24 -20.00 10.13
N MET A 27 -17.07 -19.34 10.03
CA MET A 27 -16.26 -18.96 11.19
C MET A 27 -16.96 -17.89 12.05
N SER A 28 -16.67 -17.93 13.35
CA SER A 28 -17.06 -16.87 14.30
C SER A 28 -15.83 -16.10 14.79
N PHE A 29 -16.05 -14.86 15.20
CA PHE A 29 -15.02 -14.07 15.87
C PHE A 29 -14.72 -14.68 17.25
N VAL A 30 -13.44 -14.68 17.60
CA VAL A 30 -12.95 -15.11 18.90
C VAL A 30 -12.48 -13.90 19.73
N ASP A 31 -12.47 -14.04 21.05
CA ASP A 31 -11.90 -13.04 21.97
C ASP A 31 -10.39 -13.27 22.21
N THR A 32 -9.93 -14.52 22.06
CA THR A 32 -8.55 -14.92 22.30
C THR A 32 -7.98 -15.62 21.08
N LEU A 33 -6.76 -15.23 20.69
CA LEU A 33 -6.06 -15.86 19.56
C LEU A 33 -5.42 -17.19 19.98
N PRO A 34 -5.43 -18.22 19.10
CA PRO A 34 -4.60 -19.39 19.30
C PRO A 34 -3.11 -19.01 19.24
N LEU A 35 -2.31 -19.59 20.13
CA LEU A 35 -0.88 -19.29 20.23
C LEU A 35 -0.03 -19.98 19.15
N ASP A 36 -0.55 -21.05 18.57
CA ASP A 36 0.13 -21.87 17.55
C ASP A 36 -0.38 -21.53 16.15
N VAL A 37 0.13 -20.41 15.63
CA VAL A 37 -0.14 -19.95 14.26
C VAL A 37 1.17 -19.59 13.57
N ASP A 38 1.23 -19.76 12.26
CA ASP A 38 2.43 -19.43 11.47
C ASP A 38 2.61 -17.91 11.31
N VAL A 39 1.51 -17.19 11.12
CA VAL A 39 1.51 -15.74 10.88
C VAL A 39 0.31 -15.06 11.51
N LEU A 40 0.56 -13.87 12.05
CA LEU A 40 -0.46 -12.98 12.61
C LEU A 40 -0.52 -11.67 11.78
N PHE A 41 -1.70 -11.36 11.27
CA PHE A 41 -2.00 -10.06 10.63
C PHE A 41 -2.58 -9.11 11.67
N LEU A 42 -1.93 -7.97 11.91
CA LEU A 42 -2.42 -6.92 12.79
C LEU A 42 -3.25 -5.91 11.97
N CYS A 43 -4.58 -6.01 12.07
CA CYS A 43 -5.54 -5.20 11.33
C CYS A 43 -6.30 -4.21 12.23
N MET A 44 -5.73 -3.81 13.36
CA MET A 44 -6.41 -3.04 14.42
C MET A 44 -6.52 -1.53 14.14
N GLY A 45 -5.95 -1.05 13.07
CA GLY A 45 -5.82 0.37 12.76
C GLY A 45 -4.57 1.01 13.39
N HIS A 46 -4.37 2.29 13.09
CA HIS A 46 -3.15 3.01 13.43
C HIS A 46 -2.99 3.21 14.95
N GLY A 47 -1.76 3.10 15.45
CA GLY A 47 -1.39 3.39 16.83
C GLY A 47 -1.77 2.30 17.86
N LYS A 48 -2.24 1.13 17.43
CA LYS A 48 -2.70 0.07 18.32
C LYS A 48 -1.80 -1.17 18.36
N SER A 49 -0.95 -1.35 17.38
CA SER A 49 -0.12 -2.55 17.25
C SER A 49 0.93 -2.63 18.34
N ARG A 50 1.52 -1.50 18.76
CA ARG A 50 2.46 -1.45 19.89
C ARG A 50 1.83 -1.90 21.21
N ALA A 51 0.64 -1.39 21.53
CA ALA A 51 -0.07 -1.75 22.74
C ALA A 51 -0.38 -3.26 22.77
N PHE A 52 -0.93 -3.79 21.68
CA PHE A 52 -1.22 -5.21 21.54
C PHE A 52 0.03 -6.08 21.75
N LEU A 53 1.14 -5.75 21.11
CA LEU A 53 2.38 -6.52 21.24
C LEU A 53 3.07 -6.37 22.59
N SER A 54 2.81 -5.31 23.34
CA SER A 54 3.28 -5.16 24.73
C SER A 54 2.53 -6.10 25.69
N GLU A 55 1.26 -6.39 25.41
CA GLU A 55 0.38 -7.21 26.23
C GLU A 55 0.42 -8.69 25.85
N ASN A 56 0.85 -9.01 24.62
CA ASN A 56 0.77 -10.35 24.07
C ASN A 56 2.15 -10.86 23.60
N ASN A 57 2.59 -11.99 24.11
CA ASN A 57 3.83 -12.65 23.67
C ASN A 57 3.58 -13.44 22.37
N VAL A 58 3.65 -12.79 21.24
CA VAL A 58 3.43 -13.38 19.90
C VAL A 58 4.71 -14.04 19.41
N ARG A 59 4.69 -15.36 19.18
CA ARG A 59 5.82 -16.11 18.59
C ARG A 59 5.75 -16.20 17.07
N ALA A 60 4.55 -16.12 16.51
CA ALA A 60 4.29 -16.15 15.08
C ALA A 60 5.04 -15.05 14.31
N LYS A 61 5.21 -15.22 13.01
CA LYS A 61 5.58 -14.11 12.13
C LYS A 61 4.46 -13.06 12.15
N ILE A 62 4.82 -11.78 11.99
CA ILE A 62 3.87 -10.67 12.11
C ILE A 62 3.84 -9.86 10.81
N ILE A 63 2.64 -9.50 10.37
CA ILE A 63 2.42 -8.50 9.31
C ILE A 63 1.50 -7.42 9.87
N ASP A 64 2.06 -6.24 10.14
CA ASP A 64 1.32 -5.10 10.66
C ASP A 64 0.79 -4.22 9.53
N LEU A 65 -0.54 -4.05 9.46
CA LEU A 65 -1.20 -3.14 8.51
C LEU A 65 -1.36 -1.72 9.10
N GLY A 66 -0.99 -1.52 10.37
CA GLY A 66 -0.93 -0.21 11.00
C GLY A 66 0.22 0.66 10.49
N ASN A 67 0.44 1.78 11.15
CA ASN A 67 1.55 2.68 10.82
C ASN A 67 2.64 2.71 11.90
N ASP A 68 2.50 1.87 12.93
CA ASP A 68 3.31 1.90 14.15
C ASP A 68 4.80 1.63 13.91
N PHE A 69 5.14 0.86 12.85
CA PHE A 69 6.49 0.33 12.61
C PHE A 69 7.05 0.66 11.22
N ARG A 70 6.40 1.53 10.46
CA ARG A 70 6.75 1.78 9.04
C ARG A 70 8.04 2.57 8.86
N LEU A 71 8.33 3.51 9.77
CA LEU A 71 9.52 4.34 9.70
C LEU A 71 10.70 3.66 10.39
N HIS A 72 11.90 3.84 9.87
CA HIS A 72 13.10 3.22 10.42
C HIS A 72 13.29 3.49 11.92
N ARG A 73 13.01 4.72 12.38
CA ARG A 73 13.08 5.09 13.79
C ARG A 73 12.11 4.32 14.70
N ASP A 74 11.07 3.75 14.11
CA ASP A 74 9.97 3.06 14.79
C ASP A 74 9.97 1.55 14.55
N SER A 75 10.90 1.04 13.71
CA SER A 75 10.91 -0.35 13.22
C SER A 75 11.33 -1.38 14.26
N ASP A 76 12.03 -0.97 15.32
CA ASP A 76 12.46 -1.89 16.39
C ASP A 76 11.49 -1.83 17.58
N PHE A 77 10.91 -2.96 17.93
CA PHE A 77 9.98 -3.07 19.05
C PHE A 77 9.91 -4.47 19.64
N GLY A 78 9.99 -4.58 20.98
CA GLY A 78 9.79 -5.85 21.70
C GLY A 78 10.78 -6.96 21.29
N GLY A 79 12.01 -6.61 20.91
CA GLY A 79 13.03 -7.55 20.41
C GLY A 79 12.82 -7.99 18.96
N ARG A 80 11.87 -7.38 18.24
CA ARG A 80 11.60 -7.61 16.81
C ARG A 80 12.03 -6.42 15.97
N HIS A 81 12.49 -6.70 14.77
CA HIS A 81 12.71 -5.70 13.71
C HIS A 81 11.64 -5.85 12.63
N PHE A 82 10.87 -4.78 12.40
CA PHE A 82 9.84 -4.73 11.37
C PHE A 82 10.43 -4.22 10.06
N VAL A 83 10.56 -5.12 9.08
CA VAL A 83 11.00 -4.75 7.73
C VAL A 83 9.86 -4.04 7.00
N TYR A 84 10.17 -2.94 6.31
CA TYR A 84 9.20 -2.23 5.50
C TYR A 84 8.74 -3.06 4.31
N GLY A 85 7.45 -3.38 4.25
CA GLY A 85 6.86 -4.41 3.40
C GLY A 85 6.56 -3.97 1.96
N LEU A 86 7.39 -3.15 1.34
CA LEU A 86 7.27 -2.81 -0.07
C LEU A 86 8.01 -3.87 -0.91
N ARG A 87 7.31 -4.94 -1.25
CA ARG A 87 7.85 -6.16 -1.85
C ARG A 87 8.71 -5.89 -3.09
N ASP A 88 8.27 -5.01 -3.96
CA ASP A 88 8.94 -4.75 -5.23
C ASP A 88 10.31 -4.07 -5.08
N PHE A 89 10.65 -3.59 -3.88
CA PHE A 89 11.92 -2.93 -3.57
C PHE A 89 12.76 -3.66 -2.51
N PHE A 90 12.12 -4.32 -1.55
CA PHE A 90 12.80 -4.90 -0.40
C PHE A 90 12.59 -6.42 -0.29
N ALA A 91 12.36 -7.10 -1.43
CA ALA A 91 12.05 -8.53 -1.47
C ALA A 91 13.04 -9.41 -0.69
N SER A 92 14.35 -9.18 -0.83
CA SER A 92 15.39 -9.98 -0.16
C SER A 92 15.40 -9.81 1.36
N GLU A 93 14.93 -8.68 1.87
CA GLU A 93 14.82 -8.41 3.30
C GLU A 93 13.52 -9.02 3.83
N ILE A 94 12.42 -8.86 3.11
CA ILE A 94 11.10 -9.41 3.44
C ILE A 94 11.15 -10.94 3.51
N GLU A 95 11.84 -11.61 2.57
CA GLU A 95 11.98 -13.07 2.56
C GLU A 95 12.59 -13.62 3.86
N LYS A 96 13.47 -12.84 4.49
CA LYS A 96 14.19 -13.23 5.71
C LYS A 96 13.54 -12.71 6.99
N ALA A 97 12.52 -11.88 6.86
CA ALA A 97 11.91 -11.21 7.99
C ALA A 97 11.00 -12.13 8.81
N ASP A 98 10.91 -11.82 10.11
CA ASP A 98 9.89 -12.37 11.01
C ASP A 98 8.79 -11.35 11.33
N SER A 99 8.99 -10.08 10.99
CA SER A 99 8.00 -9.03 11.18
C SER A 99 8.04 -8.03 10.04
N ILE A 100 6.86 -7.68 9.53
CA ILE A 100 6.67 -6.76 8.39
C ILE A 100 5.79 -5.59 8.81
N ALA A 101 6.22 -4.37 8.48
CA ALA A 101 5.38 -3.17 8.49
C ALA A 101 4.85 -2.93 7.08
N ASN A 102 3.58 -3.24 6.85
CA ASN A 102 2.96 -3.11 5.53
C ASN A 102 2.75 -1.63 5.16
N PRO A 103 3.16 -1.16 3.96
CA PRO A 103 3.08 0.23 3.54
C PRO A 103 1.69 0.84 3.56
N GLY A 104 1.62 2.17 3.67
CA GLY A 104 0.39 2.91 3.44
C GLY A 104 -0.01 2.94 1.96
N CYS A 105 -1.32 3.09 1.69
CA CYS A 105 -1.83 2.97 0.33
C CYS A 105 -1.29 4.03 -0.64
N PHE A 106 -1.28 5.32 -0.25
CA PHE A 106 -0.63 6.35 -1.05
C PHE A 106 0.88 6.13 -1.13
N ALA A 107 1.53 5.76 -0.01
CA ALA A 107 2.96 5.48 -0.03
C ALA A 107 3.28 4.41 -1.06
N THR A 108 2.49 3.33 -1.15
CA THR A 108 2.64 2.30 -2.18
C THR A 108 2.54 2.89 -3.58
N ALA A 109 1.45 3.62 -3.90
CA ALA A 109 1.25 4.19 -5.24
C ALA A 109 2.39 5.12 -5.66
N LEU A 110 2.84 6.01 -4.75
CA LEU A 110 3.88 6.98 -5.03
C LEU A 110 5.25 6.32 -5.15
N GLN A 111 5.57 5.37 -4.31
CA GLN A 111 6.85 4.66 -4.34
C GLN A 111 6.98 3.79 -5.60
N MET A 112 5.89 3.14 -6.05
CA MET A 112 5.92 2.41 -7.33
C MET A 112 6.29 3.34 -8.51
N ALA A 113 5.90 4.61 -8.45
CA ALA A 113 6.26 5.59 -9.46
C ALA A 113 7.68 6.16 -9.28
N LEU A 114 8.16 6.38 -8.08
CA LEU A 114 9.37 7.17 -7.84
C LEU A 114 10.65 6.34 -7.59
N LEU A 115 10.53 5.16 -6.98
CA LEU A 115 11.72 4.44 -6.56
C LEU A 115 12.58 3.86 -7.70
N PRO A 116 12.07 3.51 -8.90
CA PRO A 116 12.93 3.20 -10.03
C PRO A 116 13.84 4.37 -10.43
N LEU A 117 13.31 5.61 -10.41
CA LEU A 117 14.11 6.82 -10.67
C LEU A 117 15.13 7.07 -9.55
N ALA A 118 14.71 6.94 -8.29
CA ALA A 118 15.61 7.08 -7.15
C ALA A 118 16.77 6.08 -7.23
N LYS A 119 16.49 4.81 -7.54
CA LYS A 119 17.52 3.78 -7.69
C LYS A 119 18.51 4.08 -8.83
N ALA A 120 18.04 4.75 -9.88
CA ALA A 120 18.86 5.21 -10.99
C ALA A 120 19.54 6.58 -10.72
N SER A 121 19.31 7.20 -9.55
CA SER A 121 19.76 8.55 -9.19
C SER A 121 19.28 9.64 -10.15
N LEU A 122 18.05 9.49 -10.67
CA LEU A 122 17.44 10.40 -11.64
C LEU A 122 16.38 11.35 -11.03
N LEU A 123 16.11 11.28 -9.73
CA LEU A 123 15.27 12.27 -9.07
C LEU A 123 16.09 13.53 -8.82
N VAL A 124 15.81 14.57 -9.60
CA VAL A 124 16.45 15.89 -9.50
C VAL A 124 15.38 16.97 -9.57
N GLY A 125 15.37 17.85 -8.58
CA GLY A 125 14.35 18.87 -8.40
C GLY A 125 13.07 18.33 -7.75
N ASP A 126 12.13 19.24 -7.53
CA ASP A 126 10.87 18.94 -6.86
C ASP A 126 10.02 17.96 -7.68
N VAL A 127 9.32 17.11 -6.95
CA VAL A 127 8.30 16.21 -7.52
C VAL A 127 6.92 16.73 -7.16
N ASN A 128 6.14 17.10 -8.16
CA ASN A 128 4.76 17.53 -7.97
C ASN A 128 3.81 16.33 -8.11
N ILE A 129 2.95 16.15 -7.13
CA ILE A 129 2.13 14.94 -6.99
C ILE A 129 0.68 15.32 -6.77
N THR A 130 -0.19 14.81 -7.62
CA THR A 130 -1.63 14.86 -7.43
C THR A 130 -2.16 13.44 -7.41
N ALA A 131 -2.94 13.07 -6.37
CA ALA A 131 -3.55 11.76 -6.34
C ALA A 131 -4.98 11.81 -5.79
N ILE A 132 -5.87 11.04 -6.43
CA ILE A 132 -7.27 10.92 -6.05
C ILE A 132 -7.47 9.54 -5.44
N THR A 133 -8.10 9.48 -4.25
CA THR A 133 -8.44 8.21 -3.57
C THR A 133 -9.94 8.04 -3.38
N GLY A 134 -10.38 6.79 -3.41
CA GLY A 134 -11.75 6.43 -3.03
C GLY A 134 -12.04 6.61 -1.54
N SER A 135 -13.33 6.62 -1.21
CA SER A 135 -13.82 6.87 0.16
C SER A 135 -13.37 5.81 1.19
N THR A 136 -13.13 4.58 0.75
CA THR A 136 -12.68 3.47 1.63
C THR A 136 -11.31 3.71 2.28
N GLY A 137 -10.50 4.62 1.74
CA GLY A 137 -9.23 5.03 2.35
C GLY A 137 -9.38 5.71 3.71
N ALA A 138 -10.57 6.19 4.07
CA ALA A 138 -10.87 6.79 5.37
C ALA A 138 -11.17 5.74 6.48
N GLY A 139 -11.30 4.46 6.13
CA GLY A 139 -11.72 3.40 7.04
C GLY A 139 -13.25 3.43 7.30
N GLN A 140 -13.72 2.56 8.21
CA GLN A 140 -15.15 2.38 8.52
C GLN A 140 -15.68 3.33 9.59
N ALA A 141 -14.81 4.06 10.30
CA ALA A 141 -15.25 4.97 11.35
C ALA A 141 -16.13 6.10 10.78
N LEU A 142 -17.29 6.29 11.39
CA LEU A 142 -18.21 7.36 10.99
C LEU A 142 -17.60 8.74 11.28
N SER A 143 -17.64 9.61 10.32
CA SER A 143 -17.19 11.00 10.44
C SER A 143 -18.00 11.90 9.51
N ALA A 144 -18.04 13.20 9.80
CA ALA A 144 -18.66 14.17 8.90
C ALA A 144 -18.08 14.11 7.48
N GLY A 145 -16.77 13.87 7.36
CA GLY A 145 -16.06 13.77 6.08
C GLY A 145 -16.35 12.50 5.27
N THR A 146 -17.00 11.50 5.86
CA THR A 146 -17.38 10.24 5.20
C THR A 146 -18.89 10.11 5.00
N HIS A 147 -19.67 11.14 5.40
CA HIS A 147 -21.12 11.14 5.24
C HIS A 147 -21.49 11.09 3.75
N PHE A 148 -22.48 10.27 3.40
CA PHE A 148 -22.89 10.04 2.01
C PHE A 148 -23.19 11.35 1.26
N SER A 149 -24.06 12.22 1.82
CA SER A 149 -24.43 13.49 1.19
C SER A 149 -23.26 14.47 0.99
N LEU A 150 -22.16 14.31 1.72
CA LEU A 150 -20.94 15.09 1.50
C LEU A 150 -20.04 14.44 0.45
N ARG A 151 -20.07 13.12 0.32
CA ARG A 151 -19.16 12.39 -0.54
C ARG A 151 -19.65 12.22 -1.97
N GLU A 152 -20.96 12.06 -2.15
CA GLU A 152 -21.56 11.85 -3.44
C GLU A 152 -21.47 13.12 -4.32
N ASN A 153 -21.12 12.93 -5.58
CA ASN A 153 -20.93 14.01 -6.57
C ASN A 153 -20.01 15.14 -6.07
N ASN A 154 -19.01 14.81 -5.26
CA ASN A 154 -18.14 15.79 -4.64
C ASN A 154 -16.67 15.36 -4.64
N ILE A 155 -15.77 16.35 -4.75
CA ILE A 155 -14.32 16.19 -4.67
C ILE A 155 -13.75 17.20 -3.68
N SER A 156 -12.76 16.80 -2.90
CA SER A 156 -12.10 17.71 -1.96
C SER A 156 -10.65 17.33 -1.72
N THR A 157 -9.79 18.31 -1.49
CA THR A 157 -8.43 18.11 -1.01
C THR A 157 -8.42 17.81 0.50
N TYR A 158 -7.34 17.19 0.98
CA TYR A 158 -7.09 17.03 2.41
C TYR A 158 -5.61 16.82 2.68
N LYS A 159 -5.10 17.29 3.82
CA LYS A 159 -3.70 17.13 4.24
C LYS A 159 -2.67 17.46 3.14
N SER A 160 -2.94 18.48 2.32
CA SER A 160 -2.01 18.94 1.29
C SER A 160 -0.65 19.25 1.91
N PHE A 161 0.43 18.77 1.30
CA PHE A 161 1.83 18.88 1.74
C PHE A 161 2.16 18.26 3.12
N THR A 162 1.17 17.73 3.84
CA THR A 162 1.33 17.26 5.23
C THR A 162 0.84 15.84 5.43
N HIS A 163 0.59 15.10 4.34
CA HIS A 163 0.07 13.73 4.42
C HIS A 163 1.13 12.80 5.04
N GLN A 164 0.72 12.00 6.04
CA GLN A 164 1.63 11.12 6.79
C GLN A 164 2.43 10.12 5.94
N HIS A 165 1.88 9.69 4.80
CA HIS A 165 2.57 8.76 3.90
C HIS A 165 3.80 9.38 3.21
N LEU A 166 3.96 10.71 3.19
CA LEU A 166 5.16 11.36 2.66
C LEU A 166 6.42 10.92 3.39
N SER A 167 6.35 10.71 4.71
CA SER A 167 7.50 10.26 5.49
C SER A 167 8.00 8.89 5.02
N GLU A 168 7.09 7.96 4.71
CA GLU A 168 7.44 6.64 4.15
C GLU A 168 8.14 6.77 2.79
N VAL A 169 7.59 7.63 1.91
CA VAL A 169 8.13 7.85 0.56
C VAL A 169 9.52 8.49 0.60
N ILE A 170 9.68 9.55 1.40
CA ILE A 170 10.96 10.27 1.55
C ILE A 170 12.03 9.34 2.11
N GLU A 171 11.71 8.54 3.13
CA GLU A 171 12.67 7.61 3.73
C GLU A 171 13.14 6.56 2.71
N SER A 172 12.22 5.99 1.93
CA SER A 172 12.54 5.02 0.89
C SER A 172 13.36 5.64 -0.26
N ILE A 173 13.03 6.87 -0.69
CA ILE A 173 13.82 7.60 -1.69
C ILE A 173 15.25 7.82 -1.18
N LYS A 174 15.40 8.36 0.04
CA LYS A 174 16.72 8.65 0.62
C LYS A 174 17.55 7.40 0.85
N ARG A 175 16.93 6.26 1.08
CA ARG A 175 17.63 4.97 1.16
C ARG A 175 18.24 4.55 -0.18
N LEU A 176 17.61 4.87 -1.32
CA LEU A 176 18.07 4.54 -2.66
C LEU A 176 18.91 5.66 -3.29
N GLN A 177 18.56 6.91 -3.02
CA GLN A 177 19.25 8.12 -3.49
C GLN A 177 19.49 9.07 -2.32
N PRO A 178 20.57 8.86 -1.52
CA PRO A 178 20.88 9.70 -0.36
C PRO A 178 21.07 11.18 -0.69
N SER A 179 21.42 11.50 -1.94
CA SER A 179 21.59 12.87 -2.43
C SER A 179 20.28 13.62 -2.69
N PHE A 180 19.12 12.95 -2.63
CA PHE A 180 17.83 13.62 -2.83
C PHE A 180 17.56 14.59 -1.68
N CYS A 181 17.45 15.89 -2.01
CA CYS A 181 17.19 16.98 -1.05
C CYS A 181 15.99 17.85 -1.42
N ASP A 182 15.36 17.58 -2.54
CA ASP A 182 14.24 18.33 -3.07
C ASP A 182 12.90 17.94 -2.42
N GLU A 183 11.81 18.62 -2.76
CA GLU A 183 10.52 18.46 -2.10
C GLU A 183 9.57 17.52 -2.85
N LEU A 184 8.70 16.83 -2.11
CA LEU A 184 7.55 16.12 -2.62
C LEU A 184 6.28 16.95 -2.39
N ASN A 185 5.84 17.66 -3.41
CA ASN A 185 4.69 18.55 -3.37
C ASN A 185 3.39 17.75 -3.58
N PHE A 186 2.87 17.15 -2.51
CA PHE A 186 1.73 16.23 -2.60
C PHE A 186 0.40 16.88 -2.24
N ILE A 187 -0.55 16.82 -3.19
CA ILE A 187 -1.94 17.26 -3.00
C ILE A 187 -2.86 16.06 -3.19
N PRO A 188 -3.32 15.40 -2.11
CA PRO A 188 -4.29 14.33 -2.19
C PRO A 188 -5.72 14.86 -2.28
N TYR A 189 -6.54 14.15 -3.06
CA TYR A 189 -7.98 14.39 -3.19
C TYR A 189 -8.77 13.17 -2.75
N LYS A 190 -9.94 13.41 -2.19
CA LYS A 190 -11.00 12.41 -2.02
C LYS A 190 -11.92 12.50 -3.23
N GLY A 191 -12.01 11.41 -4.00
CA GLY A 191 -12.87 11.32 -5.18
C GLY A 191 -14.26 10.76 -4.84
N ASP A 192 -15.16 10.85 -5.81
CA ASP A 192 -16.51 10.31 -5.76
C ASP A 192 -16.56 8.86 -6.28
N PHE A 193 -15.81 7.99 -5.62
CA PHE A 193 -15.81 6.55 -5.85
C PHE A 193 -15.35 5.81 -4.58
N THR A 194 -15.63 4.52 -4.51
CA THR A 194 -15.38 3.75 -3.28
C THR A 194 -13.93 3.29 -3.15
N ARG A 195 -13.30 2.75 -4.20
CA ARG A 195 -12.01 2.08 -4.15
C ARG A 195 -11.06 2.57 -5.23
N GLY A 196 -9.79 2.59 -4.87
CA GLY A 196 -8.66 2.84 -5.74
C GLY A 196 -7.93 4.14 -5.45
N ILE A 197 -6.72 4.24 -5.98
CA ILE A 197 -5.88 5.43 -6.03
C ILE A 197 -5.43 5.63 -7.46
N PHE A 198 -5.65 6.85 -7.97
CA PHE A 198 -5.11 7.33 -9.23
C PHE A 198 -4.14 8.47 -8.92
N ALA A 199 -2.84 8.24 -9.11
CA ALA A 199 -1.80 9.20 -8.82
C ALA A 199 -1.08 9.63 -10.09
N THR A 200 -0.88 10.94 -10.27
CA THR A 200 -0.01 11.52 -11.28
C THR A 200 1.12 12.29 -10.61
N LEU A 201 2.34 12.00 -11.03
CA LEU A 201 3.55 12.61 -10.52
C LEU A 201 4.33 13.20 -11.69
N HIS A 202 4.86 14.41 -11.52
CA HIS A 202 5.73 14.96 -12.54
C HIS A 202 6.92 15.71 -11.94
N THR A 203 8.04 15.61 -12.64
CA THR A 203 9.30 16.30 -12.32
C THR A 203 9.98 16.74 -13.61
N VAL A 204 11.05 17.50 -13.49
CA VAL A 204 11.86 17.92 -14.64
C VAL A 204 12.83 16.80 -15.03
N TYR A 205 12.87 16.48 -16.33
CA TYR A 205 13.80 15.51 -16.88
C TYR A 205 14.21 15.93 -18.30
N ASN A 206 15.51 16.06 -18.53
CA ASN A 206 16.06 16.51 -19.81
C ASN A 206 16.69 15.39 -20.64
N GLY A 207 16.56 14.14 -20.20
CA GLY A 207 17.08 12.95 -20.90
C GLY A 207 16.08 12.36 -21.91
N ASP A 208 16.44 11.21 -22.43
CA ASP A 208 15.61 10.45 -23.35
C ASP A 208 14.58 9.59 -22.60
N ILE A 209 13.32 9.66 -23.04
CA ILE A 209 12.19 8.91 -22.43
C ILE A 209 12.38 7.40 -22.51
N GLU A 210 12.98 6.87 -23.57
CA GLU A 210 13.19 5.42 -23.71
C GLU A 210 14.18 4.90 -22.66
N THR A 211 15.14 5.72 -22.24
CA THR A 211 16.02 5.40 -21.12
C THR A 211 15.21 5.21 -19.83
N VAL A 212 14.29 6.10 -19.53
CA VAL A 212 13.40 5.99 -18.36
C VAL A 212 12.50 4.77 -18.47
N LYS A 213 11.82 4.57 -19.61
CA LYS A 213 10.95 3.41 -19.83
C LYS A 213 11.72 2.09 -19.64
N ASN A 214 12.95 2.01 -20.10
CA ASN A 214 13.79 0.83 -19.92
C ASN A 214 14.18 0.60 -18.45
N ILE A 215 14.43 1.67 -17.68
CA ILE A 215 14.66 1.56 -16.24
C ILE A 215 13.46 0.91 -15.57
N TYR A 216 12.25 1.36 -15.84
CA TYR A 216 11.03 0.80 -15.25
C TYR A 216 10.77 -0.63 -15.71
N LYS A 217 10.89 -0.92 -17.03
CA LYS A 217 10.74 -2.28 -17.57
C LYS A 217 11.69 -3.28 -16.91
N ASN A 218 12.97 -2.90 -16.79
CA ASN A 218 13.96 -3.75 -16.15
C ASN A 218 13.71 -3.89 -14.65
N TYR A 219 13.30 -2.81 -13.98
CA TYR A 219 13.06 -2.84 -12.55
C TYR A 219 11.90 -3.78 -12.20
N TYR A 220 10.80 -3.71 -12.93
CA TYR A 220 9.59 -4.50 -12.67
C TYR A 220 9.50 -5.81 -13.46
N LEU A 221 10.56 -6.23 -14.15
CA LEU A 221 10.56 -7.43 -14.98
C LEU A 221 10.08 -8.68 -14.25
N ASN A 222 10.44 -8.84 -12.99
CA ASN A 222 10.08 -9.96 -12.13
C ASN A 222 8.96 -9.64 -11.13
N SER A 223 8.31 -8.49 -11.26
CA SER A 223 7.18 -8.13 -10.41
C SER A 223 5.91 -8.83 -10.89
N PRO A 224 5.22 -9.59 -10.04
CA PRO A 224 4.03 -10.34 -10.46
C PRO A 224 2.83 -9.44 -10.72
N PHE A 225 2.80 -8.21 -10.20
CA PHE A 225 1.63 -7.34 -10.17
C PHE A 225 1.86 -5.92 -10.70
N VAL A 226 3.10 -5.53 -11.02
CA VAL A 226 3.37 -4.21 -11.60
C VAL A 226 3.44 -4.33 -13.12
N HIS A 227 2.63 -3.54 -13.81
CA HIS A 227 2.54 -3.55 -15.27
C HIS A 227 2.78 -2.14 -15.81
N ILE A 228 3.59 -2.05 -16.86
CA ILE A 228 3.86 -0.80 -17.56
C ILE A 228 3.11 -0.83 -18.88
N THR A 229 2.47 0.27 -19.25
CA THR A 229 1.73 0.40 -20.51
C THR A 229 1.98 1.76 -21.16
N ASP A 230 1.86 1.82 -22.47
CA ASP A 230 1.82 3.06 -23.24
C ASP A 230 0.35 3.48 -23.54
N ASP A 231 -0.62 2.60 -23.30
CA ASP A 231 -2.04 2.87 -23.46
C ASP A 231 -2.60 3.77 -22.37
N GLU A 232 -3.84 4.22 -22.55
CA GLU A 232 -4.56 4.97 -21.52
C GLU A 232 -4.76 4.14 -20.24
N VAL A 233 -4.59 4.79 -19.09
CA VAL A 233 -4.75 4.18 -17.78
C VAL A 233 -5.98 4.76 -17.09
N TYR A 234 -6.82 3.87 -16.58
CA TYR A 234 -7.99 4.24 -15.80
C TYR A 234 -8.18 3.32 -14.59
N LEU A 235 -8.85 3.84 -13.56
CA LEU A 235 -8.92 3.24 -12.25
C LEU A 235 -9.53 1.82 -12.24
N LYS A 236 -10.56 1.57 -13.05
CA LYS A 236 -11.25 0.28 -13.10
C LYS A 236 -10.38 -0.90 -13.57
N GLN A 237 -9.21 -0.63 -14.19
CA GLN A 237 -8.26 -1.68 -14.59
C GLN A 237 -7.61 -2.38 -13.39
N VAL A 238 -7.60 -1.75 -12.21
CA VAL A 238 -6.93 -2.26 -11.01
C VAL A 238 -7.86 -2.52 -9.83
N VAL A 239 -9.03 -1.88 -9.78
CA VAL A 239 -9.99 -2.05 -8.68
C VAL A 239 -10.32 -3.52 -8.48
N ASN A 240 -10.31 -3.98 -7.23
CA ASN A 240 -10.44 -5.38 -6.79
C ASN A 240 -9.28 -6.29 -7.21
N THR A 241 -8.11 -5.76 -7.52
CA THR A 241 -6.92 -6.58 -7.81
C THR A 241 -5.69 -6.09 -7.05
N ASN A 242 -4.67 -6.95 -6.99
CA ASN A 242 -3.34 -6.58 -6.46
C ASN A 242 -2.44 -5.90 -7.51
N LYS A 243 -3.00 -5.45 -8.63
CA LYS A 243 -2.24 -4.83 -9.71
C LYS A 243 -1.84 -3.39 -9.37
N CYS A 244 -0.67 -2.99 -9.86
CA CYS A 244 -0.26 -1.62 -10.08
C CYS A 244 -0.03 -1.42 -11.57
N ILE A 245 -0.64 -0.40 -12.16
CA ILE A 245 -0.40 -0.03 -13.56
C ILE A 245 0.34 1.31 -13.58
N LEU A 246 1.42 1.35 -14.33
CA LEU A 246 2.26 2.53 -14.52
C LEU A 246 2.25 2.95 -15.99
N LYS A 247 2.09 4.26 -16.24
CA LYS A 247 2.32 4.89 -17.53
C LYS A 247 3.38 5.97 -17.39
N ILE A 248 4.32 6.02 -18.32
CA ILE A 248 5.47 6.92 -18.28
C ILE A 248 5.45 7.74 -19.55
N GLU A 249 5.36 9.07 -19.43
CA GLU A 249 5.22 10.01 -20.53
C GLU A 249 6.20 11.18 -20.36
N GLN A 250 6.62 11.77 -21.44
CA GLN A 250 7.42 12.99 -21.43
C GLN A 250 6.77 14.06 -22.31
N HIS A 251 6.56 15.23 -21.72
CA HIS A 251 5.99 16.41 -22.39
C HIS A 251 6.98 17.58 -22.27
N GLY A 252 7.77 17.79 -23.31
CA GLY A 252 8.89 18.70 -23.26
C GLY A 252 9.90 18.28 -22.21
N LYS A 253 10.16 19.11 -21.21
CA LYS A 253 11.04 18.82 -20.07
C LYS A 253 10.35 18.14 -18.88
N HIS A 254 9.04 17.87 -18.96
CA HIS A 254 8.28 17.27 -17.87
C HIS A 254 8.18 15.76 -18.09
N LEU A 255 8.78 14.99 -17.20
CA LEU A 255 8.54 13.57 -17.07
C LEU A 255 7.30 13.38 -16.18
N MET A 256 6.28 12.73 -16.72
CA MET A 256 5.05 12.41 -15.99
C MET A 256 4.92 10.90 -15.80
N ILE A 257 4.55 10.49 -14.61
CA ILE A 257 4.29 9.09 -14.29
C ILE A 257 2.90 9.00 -13.70
N THR A 258 2.05 8.18 -14.30
CA THR A 258 0.75 7.79 -13.73
C THR A 258 0.91 6.46 -13.03
N SER A 259 0.43 6.36 -11.78
CA SER A 259 0.43 5.14 -10.97
C SER A 259 -0.96 4.87 -10.43
N VAL A 260 -1.49 3.68 -10.74
CA VAL A 260 -2.87 3.32 -10.37
C VAL A 260 -2.87 1.99 -9.63
N ILE A 261 -3.53 1.97 -8.46
CA ILE A 261 -3.68 0.77 -7.62
C ILE A 261 -5.08 0.69 -6.99
N ASP A 262 -5.47 -0.48 -6.53
CA ASP A 262 -6.55 -0.61 -5.54
C ASP A 262 -5.99 -0.29 -4.14
N ASN A 263 -6.59 0.69 -3.44
CA ASN A 263 -6.10 1.16 -2.14
C ASN A 263 -6.23 0.15 -1.00
N LEU A 264 -7.13 -0.84 -1.12
CA LEU A 264 -7.37 -1.88 -0.11
C LEU A 264 -6.63 -3.20 -0.43
N LEU A 265 -6.26 -3.43 -1.70
CA LEU A 265 -5.51 -4.62 -2.12
C LEU A 265 -4.01 -4.29 -2.26
N LYS A 266 -3.54 -3.82 -3.43
CA LYS A 266 -2.11 -3.47 -3.57
C LYS A 266 -1.68 -2.39 -2.57
N GLY A 267 -2.60 -1.51 -2.18
CA GLY A 267 -2.36 -0.48 -1.17
C GLY A 267 -2.45 -0.96 0.30
N ALA A 268 -2.90 -2.20 0.57
CA ALA A 268 -3.10 -2.69 1.94
C ALA A 268 -3.05 -4.23 2.03
N ALA A 269 -4.22 -4.89 2.08
CA ALA A 269 -4.32 -6.32 2.40
C ALA A 269 -3.68 -7.22 1.33
N GLY A 270 -3.82 -6.90 0.06
CA GLY A 270 -3.21 -7.68 -1.02
C GLY A 270 -1.68 -7.66 -0.97
N GLN A 271 -1.08 -6.50 -0.67
CA GLN A 271 0.37 -6.41 -0.46
C GLN A 271 0.81 -7.16 0.80
N ALA A 272 0.00 -7.17 1.86
CA ALA A 272 0.28 -7.95 3.06
C ALA A 272 0.28 -9.46 2.77
N VAL A 273 -0.65 -9.97 1.96
CA VAL A 273 -0.66 -11.36 1.48
C VAL A 273 0.54 -11.64 0.57
N GLU A 274 0.91 -10.71 -0.31
CA GLU A 274 2.10 -10.83 -1.16
C GLU A 274 3.39 -10.92 -0.32
N ASN A 275 3.49 -10.12 0.75
CA ASN A 275 4.58 -10.20 1.72
C ASN A 275 4.59 -11.55 2.45
N MET A 276 3.43 -12.05 2.91
CA MET A 276 3.31 -13.38 3.49
C MET A 276 3.81 -14.45 2.53
N ASN A 277 3.35 -14.42 1.27
CA ASN A 277 3.79 -15.39 0.27
C ASN A 277 5.32 -15.41 0.11
N LEU A 278 5.95 -14.25 0.14
CA LEU A 278 7.42 -14.14 0.06
C LEU A 278 8.11 -14.68 1.34
N MET A 279 7.61 -14.32 2.53
CA MET A 279 8.14 -14.80 3.82
C MET A 279 8.10 -16.33 3.96
N PHE A 280 7.11 -16.97 3.34
CA PHE A 280 6.90 -18.43 3.39
C PHE A 280 7.30 -19.13 2.08
N LYS A 281 7.93 -18.42 1.12
CA LYS A 281 8.40 -18.94 -0.17
C LYS A 281 7.29 -19.62 -0.98
N LEU A 282 6.08 -19.07 -0.91
CA LEU A 282 4.93 -19.50 -1.70
C LEU A 282 4.93 -18.84 -3.09
N ASP A 283 4.04 -19.30 -4.00
CA ASP A 283 3.80 -18.60 -5.26
C ASP A 283 3.40 -17.13 -4.94
N PRO A 284 4.12 -16.12 -5.45
CA PRO A 284 3.80 -14.71 -5.18
C PRO A 284 2.36 -14.33 -5.51
N LYS A 285 1.70 -15.06 -6.42
CA LYS A 285 0.31 -14.84 -6.85
C LYS A 285 -0.71 -15.67 -6.06
N ALA A 286 -0.29 -16.50 -5.09
CA ALA A 286 -1.23 -17.32 -4.31
C ALA A 286 -2.24 -16.43 -3.59
N GLY A 287 -3.54 -16.73 -3.75
CA GLY A 287 -4.65 -15.98 -3.19
C GLY A 287 -4.92 -14.59 -3.81
N LEU A 288 -4.11 -14.15 -4.80
CA LEU A 288 -4.16 -12.79 -5.37
C LEU A 288 -4.50 -12.74 -6.87
N ARG A 289 -4.90 -13.86 -7.47
CA ARG A 289 -5.34 -13.93 -8.89
C ARG A 289 -6.79 -13.45 -9.01
N LEU A 290 -7.00 -12.16 -8.84
CA LEU A 290 -8.30 -11.53 -8.83
C LEU A 290 -8.59 -10.82 -10.16
N LYS A 291 -9.88 -10.69 -10.50
CA LYS A 291 -10.33 -10.00 -11.71
C LYS A 291 -10.72 -8.55 -11.38
N PRO A 292 -10.31 -7.56 -12.19
CA PRO A 292 -10.71 -6.17 -12.00
C PRO A 292 -12.18 -5.94 -12.34
N SER A 293 -12.74 -4.86 -11.78
CA SER A 293 -14.08 -4.38 -12.08
C SER A 293 -14.05 -3.46 -13.30
N ALA A 294 -13.67 -3.99 -14.47
CA ALA A 294 -13.47 -3.17 -15.67
C ALA A 294 -14.76 -2.55 -16.22
N PHE A 295 -15.92 -3.12 -15.90
CA PHE A 295 -17.23 -2.66 -16.40
C PHE A 295 -18.30 -2.81 -15.33
#